data_957d4c710417317d4eafbf271f637b7c
#
_entry.id   957d4c710417317d4eafbf271f637b7c
#
_cell.length_a   1.000
_cell.length_b   1.000
_cell.length_c   1.000
_cell.angle_alpha   90.00
_cell.angle_beta   90.00
_cell.angle_gamma   90.00
#
_symmetry.space_group_name_H-M   'P 1'
#
loop_
_entity.id
_entity.type
_entity.pdbx_description
1 polymer ?
#
loop_
_entity_poly.entity_id
_entity_poly.type
_entity_poly.pdbx_seq_one_letter_code
_entity_poly.pdbx_strand_id
1 'polypeptide(L)'
;MNWMYSDIWPSATWAVVDYYCEPKQAYYQMKRSYAPIVVTYVQNEDKRLQLVLLNDDLREVTVDVTYGMRTLDGKTVWKHTATLTSAGCRAVDIEDEYNAPDSYLFAEYDMDGVKHVTVFSYDMWHTCRFVSDYTYSVEKLSDCYAVTIAAKQFAKGVIVRMKDNYRFTYSDNYVDLQAGEQITLYIYGATDKDIATIEVTDFAKETA
;
A
#
# COMPACT_ATOMS: atom_id res chain seq x y z
N MET A 1 -5.42 18.66 -0.02
CA MET A 1 -4.21 19.51 -0.11
C MET A 1 -3.17 18.95 0.86
N ASN A 2 -1.94 18.69 0.41
CA ASN A 2 -0.85 18.27 1.30
C ASN A 2 -0.03 19.48 1.76
N TRP A 3 0.25 19.58 3.05
CA TRP A 3 1.13 20.57 3.65
C TRP A 3 2.17 19.82 4.49
N MET A 4 3.42 19.79 4.13
CA MET A 4 4.10 20.43 2.99
C MET A 4 4.80 19.35 2.16
N TYR A 5 5.27 19.72 0.94
CA TYR A 5 5.86 18.76 0.03
C TYR A 5 7.26 18.30 0.48
N SER A 6 8.16 19.23 0.79
CA SER A 6 9.56 18.92 1.06
C SER A 6 10.09 19.69 2.26
N ASP A 7 11.00 19.06 3.01
CA ASP A 7 11.75 19.69 4.08
C ASP A 7 12.81 20.64 3.50
N ILE A 8 13.01 21.79 4.15
CA ILE A 8 14.04 22.77 3.78
C ILE A 8 15.31 22.67 4.63
N TRP A 9 15.30 21.84 5.68
CA TRP A 9 16.44 21.41 6.50
C TRP A 9 16.22 20.03 7.10
N PRO A 10 17.32 19.37 7.59
CA PRO A 10 17.19 18.06 8.23
C PRO A 10 16.42 18.17 9.55
N SER A 11 15.13 17.89 9.52
CA SER A 11 14.27 17.87 10.70
C SER A 11 13.10 16.91 10.52
N ALA A 12 12.46 16.51 11.60
CA ALA A 12 11.22 15.75 11.56
C ALA A 12 10.03 16.71 11.37
N THR A 13 9.43 16.68 10.18
CA THR A 13 8.25 17.49 9.84
C THR A 13 7.17 16.65 9.14
N TRP A 14 6.05 17.30 8.80
CA TRP A 14 4.95 16.74 8.00
C TRP A 14 5.25 16.64 6.49
N ALA A 15 6.43 17.07 6.04
CA ALA A 15 6.80 16.97 4.63
C ALA A 15 6.80 15.52 4.18
N VAL A 16 6.36 15.27 2.96
CA VAL A 16 6.32 13.92 2.37
C VAL A 16 7.64 13.54 1.68
N VAL A 17 8.50 14.51 1.41
CA VAL A 17 9.88 14.34 0.95
C VAL A 17 10.81 15.00 1.97
N ASP A 18 11.89 14.34 2.34
CA ASP A 18 12.82 14.88 3.31
C ASP A 18 13.79 15.91 2.69
N TYR A 19 14.68 16.47 3.52
CA TYR A 19 15.71 17.43 3.10
C TYR A 19 16.67 16.87 2.05
N TYR A 20 16.93 15.58 2.06
CA TYR A 20 17.82 14.91 1.10
C TYR A 20 17.13 14.47 -0.18
N CYS A 21 15.87 14.92 -0.38
CA CYS A 21 15.00 14.53 -1.49
C CYS A 21 14.59 13.07 -1.47
N GLU A 22 14.64 12.41 -0.31
CA GLU A 22 14.14 11.05 -0.14
C GLU A 22 12.63 11.05 0.13
N PRO A 23 11.82 10.34 -0.68
CA PRO A 23 10.39 10.20 -0.44
C PRO A 23 10.12 9.37 0.82
N LYS A 24 9.39 9.95 1.78
CA LYS A 24 8.93 9.27 2.99
C LYS A 24 7.75 8.34 2.69
N GLN A 25 7.37 7.48 3.65
CA GLN A 25 6.19 6.62 3.53
C GLN A 25 4.94 7.39 3.11
N ALA A 26 4.72 8.58 3.65
CA ALA A 26 3.57 9.42 3.34
C ALA A 26 3.50 9.83 1.85
N TYR A 27 4.63 9.97 1.17
CA TYR A 27 4.68 10.24 -0.27
C TYR A 27 4.03 9.10 -1.08
N TYR A 28 4.40 7.86 -0.80
CA TYR A 28 3.88 6.70 -1.51
C TYR A 28 2.40 6.44 -1.17
N GLN A 29 1.99 6.67 0.08
CA GLN A 29 0.57 6.60 0.46
C GLN A 29 -0.25 7.67 -0.27
N MET A 30 0.26 8.91 -0.34
CA MET A 30 -0.38 10.00 -1.06
C MET A 30 -0.49 9.69 -2.56
N LYS A 31 0.58 9.15 -3.17
CA LYS A 31 0.58 8.71 -4.58
C LYS A 31 -0.57 7.75 -4.88
N ARG A 32 -0.78 6.75 -4.00
CA ARG A 32 -1.87 5.78 -4.14
C ARG A 32 -3.25 6.39 -3.89
N SER A 33 -3.36 7.25 -2.87
CA SER A 33 -4.62 7.91 -2.51
C SER A 33 -5.08 8.98 -3.51
N TYR A 34 -4.17 9.50 -4.32
CA TYR A 34 -4.47 10.49 -5.38
C TYR A 34 -4.59 9.85 -6.76
N ALA A 35 -4.69 8.53 -6.84
CA ALA A 35 -5.05 7.88 -8.09
C ALA A 35 -6.45 8.37 -8.54
N PRO A 36 -6.68 8.55 -9.84
CA PRO A 36 -7.97 9.07 -10.35
C PRO A 36 -9.17 8.21 -9.95
N ILE A 37 -8.96 6.92 -9.77
CA ILE A 37 -9.99 5.97 -9.36
C ILE A 37 -9.46 5.19 -8.16
N VAL A 38 -10.17 5.26 -7.04
CA VAL A 38 -9.80 4.59 -5.79
C VAL A 38 -11.01 3.92 -5.17
N VAL A 39 -10.87 2.65 -4.81
CA VAL A 39 -11.81 1.98 -3.90
C VAL A 39 -11.19 1.92 -2.51
N THR A 40 -11.88 2.41 -1.51
CA THR A 40 -11.37 2.48 -0.14
C THR A 40 -12.48 2.28 0.89
N TYR A 41 -12.08 2.15 2.15
CA TYR A 41 -12.98 2.12 3.29
C TYR A 41 -13.07 3.48 3.95
N VAL A 42 -14.27 3.91 4.28
CA VAL A 42 -14.55 5.17 4.98
C VAL A 42 -15.53 4.92 6.11
N GLN A 43 -15.27 5.48 7.27
CA GLN A 43 -16.26 5.55 8.35
C GLN A 43 -17.16 6.76 8.13
N ASN A 44 -18.47 6.56 8.06
CA ASN A 44 -19.44 7.65 7.96
C ASN A 44 -19.64 8.36 9.33
N GLU A 45 -20.52 9.37 9.36
CA GLU A 45 -20.80 10.14 10.58
C GLU A 45 -21.37 9.29 11.73
N ASP A 46 -22.10 8.22 11.40
CA ASP A 46 -22.64 7.24 12.36
C ASP A 46 -21.63 6.19 12.79
N LYS A 47 -20.36 6.35 12.38
CA LYS A 47 -19.26 5.38 12.58
C LYS A 47 -19.46 4.03 11.91
N ARG A 48 -20.37 3.92 10.95
CA ARG A 48 -20.53 2.73 10.13
C ARG A 48 -19.48 2.73 9.04
N LEU A 49 -18.95 1.56 8.76
CA LEU A 49 -17.96 1.38 7.71
C LEU A 49 -18.67 1.26 6.35
N GLN A 50 -18.12 1.94 5.37
CA GLN A 50 -18.58 1.90 3.99
C GLN A 50 -17.42 1.54 3.06
N LEU A 51 -17.72 0.77 2.02
CA LEU A 51 -16.86 0.61 0.85
C LEU A 51 -17.20 1.74 -0.12
N VAL A 52 -16.22 2.52 -0.52
CA VAL A 52 -16.42 3.74 -1.30
C VAL A 52 -15.58 3.69 -2.57
N LEU A 53 -16.22 3.87 -3.73
CA LEU A 53 -15.58 4.19 -4.99
C LEU A 53 -15.50 5.71 -5.12
N LEU A 54 -14.27 6.23 -5.22
CA LEU A 54 -13.96 7.61 -5.56
C LEU A 54 -13.49 7.65 -7.01
N ASN A 55 -14.09 8.52 -7.81
CA ASN A 55 -13.79 8.69 -9.22
C ASN A 55 -13.60 10.18 -9.52
N ASP A 56 -12.35 10.59 -9.70
CA ASP A 56 -11.95 11.93 -10.11
C ASP A 56 -11.76 12.03 -11.64
N ASP A 57 -12.02 10.95 -12.40
CA ASP A 57 -12.09 11.00 -13.87
C ASP A 57 -13.41 11.68 -14.30
N LEU A 58 -13.40 12.24 -15.48
CA LEU A 58 -14.57 12.91 -16.07
C LEU A 58 -15.63 11.91 -16.62
N ARG A 59 -15.30 10.64 -16.66
CA ARG A 59 -16.17 9.57 -17.20
C ARG A 59 -16.78 8.76 -16.07
N GLU A 60 -17.99 8.25 -16.27
CA GLU A 60 -18.53 7.22 -15.42
C GLU A 60 -17.67 5.94 -15.56
N VAL A 61 -17.33 5.35 -14.41
CA VAL A 61 -16.59 4.08 -14.37
C VAL A 61 -17.39 3.04 -13.60
N THR A 62 -17.22 1.79 -14.01
CA THR A 62 -17.75 0.61 -13.29
C THR A 62 -16.59 -0.26 -12.86
N VAL A 63 -16.58 -0.63 -11.58
CA VAL A 63 -15.52 -1.41 -10.96
C VAL A 63 -16.14 -2.61 -10.23
N ASP A 64 -15.69 -3.81 -10.56
CA ASP A 64 -16.00 -5.01 -9.79
C ASP A 64 -15.00 -5.15 -8.65
N VAL A 65 -15.51 -5.15 -7.43
CA VAL A 65 -14.71 -5.16 -6.21
C VAL A 65 -14.96 -6.44 -5.44
N THR A 66 -13.89 -7.15 -5.10
CA THR A 66 -13.90 -8.19 -4.05
C THR A 66 -13.41 -7.56 -2.76
N TYR A 67 -14.21 -7.62 -1.71
CA TYR A 67 -13.88 -7.04 -0.42
C TYR A 67 -14.19 -7.97 0.73
N GLY A 68 -13.58 -7.77 1.88
CA GLY A 68 -13.77 -8.65 3.00
C GLY A 68 -12.77 -8.46 4.12
N MET A 69 -12.69 -9.45 5.00
CA MET A 69 -11.75 -9.49 6.11
C MET A 69 -10.85 -10.72 6.02
N ARG A 70 -9.56 -10.51 6.25
CA ARG A 70 -8.54 -11.56 6.39
C ARG A 70 -7.77 -11.39 7.69
N THR A 71 -7.34 -12.50 8.26
CA THR A 71 -6.35 -12.50 9.34
C THR A 71 -4.95 -12.25 8.76
N LEU A 72 -3.99 -11.85 9.60
CA LEU A 72 -2.61 -11.57 9.15
C LEU A 72 -1.93 -12.82 8.53
N ASP A 73 -2.33 -14.04 8.93
CA ASP A 73 -1.85 -15.30 8.33
C ASP A 73 -2.57 -15.65 7.01
N GLY A 74 -3.46 -14.78 6.50
CA GLY A 74 -4.09 -14.88 5.19
C GLY A 74 -5.41 -15.64 5.15
N LYS A 75 -5.96 -16.12 6.29
CA LYS A 75 -7.26 -16.77 6.30
C LYS A 75 -8.39 -15.77 6.06
N THR A 76 -9.27 -16.07 5.14
CA THR A 76 -10.47 -15.27 4.90
C THR A 76 -11.48 -15.51 6.03
N VAL A 77 -11.85 -14.46 6.73
CA VAL A 77 -12.92 -14.46 7.75
C VAL A 77 -14.27 -14.36 7.08
N TRP A 78 -14.44 -13.40 6.18
CA TRP A 78 -15.59 -13.23 5.30
C TRP A 78 -15.18 -12.52 4.01
N LYS A 79 -15.99 -12.68 2.96
CA LYS A 79 -15.71 -12.09 1.64
C LYS A 79 -17.00 -11.90 0.85
N HIS A 80 -17.13 -10.74 0.20
CA HIS A 80 -18.22 -10.38 -0.70
C HIS A 80 -17.67 -9.80 -2.02
N THR A 81 -18.57 -9.62 -2.97
CA THR A 81 -18.32 -8.92 -4.23
C THR A 81 -19.36 -7.84 -4.43
N ALA A 82 -18.97 -6.73 -5.01
CA ALA A 82 -19.89 -5.67 -5.41
C ALA A 82 -19.45 -5.06 -6.74
N THR A 83 -20.41 -4.66 -7.57
CA THR A 83 -20.16 -3.83 -8.74
C THR A 83 -20.53 -2.41 -8.40
N LEU A 84 -19.54 -1.51 -8.43
CA LEU A 84 -19.70 -0.09 -8.11
C LEU A 84 -19.62 0.73 -9.38
N THR A 85 -20.64 1.56 -9.64
CA THR A 85 -20.66 2.47 -10.78
C THR A 85 -20.83 3.90 -10.32
N SER A 86 -19.97 4.81 -10.75
CA SER A 86 -20.03 6.23 -10.40
C SER A 86 -19.30 7.13 -11.39
N ALA A 87 -19.82 8.35 -11.56
CA ALA A 87 -19.14 9.48 -12.18
C ALA A 87 -18.56 10.47 -11.12
N GLY A 88 -18.38 10.02 -9.88
CA GLY A 88 -17.88 10.81 -8.74
C GLY A 88 -17.67 9.93 -7.52
N CYS A 89 -18.65 9.84 -6.63
CA CYS A 89 -18.55 9.05 -5.40
C CYS A 89 -19.71 8.04 -5.30
N ARG A 90 -19.40 6.79 -4.96
CA ARG A 90 -20.39 5.77 -4.68
C ARG A 90 -20.01 5.02 -3.39
N ALA A 91 -20.88 5.07 -2.40
CA ALA A 91 -20.72 4.35 -1.14
C ALA A 91 -21.71 3.18 -1.04
N VAL A 92 -21.25 2.08 -0.43
CA VAL A 92 -22.05 0.91 -0.06
C VAL A 92 -21.77 0.57 1.39
N ASP A 93 -22.82 0.44 2.19
CA ASP A 93 -22.69 0.05 3.60
C ASP A 93 -22.17 -1.40 3.71
N ILE A 94 -21.32 -1.63 4.68
CA ILE A 94 -20.83 -2.98 5.02
C ILE A 94 -21.62 -3.47 6.21
N GLU A 95 -22.37 -4.55 6.00
CA GLU A 95 -23.24 -5.14 7.04
C GLU A 95 -22.47 -6.04 8.01
N ASP A 96 -21.35 -6.61 7.58
CA ASP A 96 -20.53 -7.53 8.38
C ASP A 96 -19.52 -6.73 9.23
N GLU A 97 -19.93 -6.30 10.41
CA GLU A 97 -19.09 -5.55 11.38
C GLU A 97 -18.30 -6.47 12.33
N TYR A 98 -17.89 -7.64 11.88
CA TYR A 98 -17.09 -8.52 12.73
C TYR A 98 -15.63 -8.09 12.73
N ASN A 99 -15.15 -7.58 13.88
CA ASN A 99 -13.74 -7.29 14.12
C ASN A 99 -13.07 -8.52 14.76
N ALA A 100 -12.11 -9.11 14.05
CA ALA A 100 -11.28 -10.21 14.56
C ALA A 100 -9.90 -9.68 14.95
N PRO A 101 -9.32 -10.16 16.07
CA PRO A 101 -7.95 -9.81 16.41
C PRO A 101 -6.97 -10.18 15.29
N ASP A 102 -5.91 -9.39 15.14
CA ASP A 102 -4.88 -9.63 14.11
C ASP A 102 -5.48 -9.83 12.71
N SER A 103 -6.41 -8.98 12.34
CA SER A 103 -7.09 -9.00 11.04
C SER A 103 -7.10 -7.63 10.37
N TYR A 104 -7.40 -7.63 9.08
CA TYR A 104 -7.56 -6.43 8.27
C TYR A 104 -8.66 -6.60 7.25
N LEU A 105 -9.28 -5.49 6.89
CA LEU A 105 -10.18 -5.40 5.75
C LEU A 105 -9.37 -5.20 4.47
N PHE A 106 -9.81 -5.84 3.39
CA PHE A 106 -9.23 -5.68 2.07
C PHE A 106 -10.31 -5.35 1.05
N ALA A 107 -9.96 -4.56 0.05
CA ALA A 107 -10.72 -4.35 -1.17
C ALA A 107 -9.78 -4.56 -2.36
N GLU A 108 -10.12 -5.51 -3.22
CA GLU A 108 -9.36 -5.87 -4.43
C GLU A 108 -10.20 -5.54 -5.66
N TYR A 109 -9.61 -4.84 -6.61
CA TYR A 109 -10.25 -4.50 -7.88
C TYR A 109 -9.21 -4.38 -8.99
N ASP A 110 -9.65 -4.51 -10.22
CA ASP A 110 -8.81 -4.33 -11.42
C ASP A 110 -9.22 -3.05 -12.14
N MET A 111 -8.22 -2.27 -12.52
CA MET A 111 -8.39 -1.11 -13.39
C MET A 111 -7.34 -1.18 -14.49
N ASP A 112 -7.82 -1.24 -15.75
CA ASP A 112 -6.97 -1.28 -16.96
C ASP A 112 -5.93 -2.43 -16.94
N GLY A 113 -6.30 -3.59 -16.37
CA GLY A 113 -5.44 -4.76 -16.25
C GLY A 113 -4.42 -4.67 -15.12
N VAL A 114 -4.55 -3.67 -14.24
CA VAL A 114 -3.73 -3.52 -13.03
C VAL A 114 -4.57 -3.84 -11.80
N LYS A 115 -4.10 -4.82 -11.01
CA LYS A 115 -4.71 -5.15 -9.72
C LYS A 115 -4.39 -4.08 -8.69
N HIS A 116 -5.42 -3.56 -8.08
CA HIS A 116 -5.33 -2.64 -6.93
C HIS A 116 -5.81 -3.32 -5.66
N VAL A 117 -5.16 -3.01 -4.56
CA VAL A 117 -5.53 -3.51 -3.23
C VAL A 117 -5.52 -2.35 -2.25
N THR A 118 -6.62 -2.18 -1.54
CA THR A 118 -6.70 -1.28 -0.39
C THR A 118 -6.84 -2.12 0.87
N VAL A 119 -6.13 -1.75 1.92
CA VAL A 119 -6.22 -2.39 3.24
C VAL A 119 -6.62 -1.37 4.30
N PHE A 120 -7.43 -1.82 5.24
CA PHE A 120 -7.88 -1.03 6.37
C PHE A 120 -7.87 -1.89 7.64
N SER A 121 -7.54 -1.29 8.79
CA SER A 121 -7.63 -1.95 10.09
C SER A 121 -8.45 -1.10 11.04
N TYR A 122 -9.32 -1.74 11.83
CA TYR A 122 -9.99 -1.09 12.96
C TYR A 122 -9.02 -0.81 14.09
N ASP A 123 -8.07 -1.73 14.31
CA ASP A 123 -7.02 -1.58 15.31
C ASP A 123 -5.89 -0.70 14.76
N MET A 124 -5.18 -0.05 15.65
CA MET A 124 -3.96 0.64 15.27
C MET A 124 -2.92 -0.39 14.85
N TRP A 125 -2.29 -0.20 13.71
CA TRP A 125 -1.32 -1.16 13.15
C TRP A 125 -0.22 -1.58 14.12
N HIS A 126 0.22 -0.69 15.01
CA HIS A 126 1.25 -1.00 16.00
C HIS A 126 0.79 -1.95 17.12
N THR A 127 -0.51 -2.22 17.24
CA THR A 127 -1.06 -3.20 18.20
C THR A 127 -1.23 -4.59 17.59
N CYS A 128 -1.09 -4.71 16.26
CA CYS A 128 -1.19 -5.98 15.56
C CYS A 128 0.10 -6.79 15.70
N ARG A 129 -0.03 -8.12 15.78
CA ARG A 129 1.12 -9.04 15.92
C ARG A 129 1.62 -9.48 14.55
N PHE A 130 2.36 -8.63 13.87
CA PHE A 130 2.95 -8.94 12.59
C PHE A 130 4.07 -9.97 12.67
N VAL A 131 4.18 -10.79 11.62
CA VAL A 131 5.29 -11.70 11.40
C VAL A 131 5.87 -11.41 10.02
N SER A 132 7.12 -10.98 9.97
CA SER A 132 7.83 -10.76 8.71
C SER A 132 8.19 -12.09 8.04
N ASP A 133 7.30 -12.59 7.17
CA ASP A 133 7.53 -13.82 6.41
C ASP A 133 7.35 -13.57 4.91
N TYR A 134 8.40 -13.07 4.30
CA TYR A 134 8.50 -12.85 2.86
C TYR A 134 9.90 -13.19 2.35
N THR A 135 9.98 -13.44 1.06
CA THR A 135 11.24 -13.62 0.32
C THR A 135 11.34 -12.56 -0.75
N TYR A 136 12.56 -12.23 -1.17
CA TYR A 136 12.76 -11.35 -2.31
C TYR A 136 13.90 -11.83 -3.20
N SER A 137 13.86 -11.41 -4.46
CA SER A 137 14.94 -11.61 -5.44
C SER A 137 15.18 -10.30 -6.19
N VAL A 138 16.40 -10.13 -6.69
CA VAL A 138 16.79 -8.96 -7.47
C VAL A 138 17.29 -9.41 -8.83
N GLU A 139 16.77 -8.80 -9.88
CA GLU A 139 17.16 -9.06 -11.26
C GLU A 139 17.65 -7.76 -11.90
N LYS A 140 18.76 -7.82 -12.62
CA LYS A 140 19.28 -6.69 -13.40
C LYS A 140 18.62 -6.68 -14.76
N LEU A 141 18.00 -5.56 -15.10
CA LEU A 141 17.44 -5.29 -16.43
C LEU A 141 18.36 -4.32 -17.20
N SER A 142 17.94 -3.89 -18.40
CA SER A 142 18.77 -2.99 -19.25
C SER A 142 19.08 -1.65 -18.59
N ASP A 143 18.10 -1.07 -17.88
CA ASP A 143 18.12 0.33 -17.37
C ASP A 143 17.70 0.47 -15.91
N CYS A 144 17.37 -0.65 -15.25
CA CYS A 144 16.95 -0.65 -13.84
C CYS A 144 17.20 -2.02 -13.21
N TYR A 145 16.90 -2.12 -11.93
CA TYR A 145 16.83 -3.41 -11.22
C TYR A 145 15.38 -3.68 -10.82
N ALA A 146 14.95 -4.90 -11.03
CA ALA A 146 13.65 -5.40 -10.59
C ALA A 146 13.83 -6.14 -9.26
N VAL A 147 13.11 -5.71 -8.22
CA VAL A 147 13.04 -6.36 -6.90
C VAL A 147 11.68 -7.01 -6.79
N THR A 148 11.64 -8.33 -6.85
CA THR A 148 10.42 -9.11 -6.70
C THR A 148 10.30 -9.60 -5.27
N ILE A 149 9.21 -9.25 -4.60
CA ILE A 149 8.93 -9.57 -3.19
C ILE A 149 7.70 -10.46 -3.15
N ALA A 150 7.78 -11.61 -2.47
CA ALA A 150 6.69 -12.56 -2.30
C ALA A 150 6.40 -12.77 -0.82
N ALA A 151 5.20 -12.40 -0.37
CA ALA A 151 4.77 -12.49 1.01
C ALA A 151 4.04 -13.82 1.27
N LYS A 152 4.39 -14.52 2.37
CA LYS A 152 3.68 -15.70 2.84
C LYS A 152 2.59 -15.35 3.88
N GLN A 153 2.79 -14.26 4.60
CA GLN A 153 1.81 -13.66 5.51
C GLN A 153 1.63 -12.18 5.14
N PHE A 154 0.64 -11.52 5.71
CA PHE A 154 0.46 -10.09 5.48
C PHE A 154 1.70 -9.31 5.93
N ALA A 155 2.31 -8.60 5.01
CA ALA A 155 3.46 -7.75 5.26
C ALA A 155 3.06 -6.27 5.10
N LYS A 156 3.15 -5.51 6.20
CA LYS A 156 2.76 -4.10 6.26
C LYS A 156 3.92 -3.19 5.91
N GLY A 157 3.72 -2.32 4.92
CA GLY A 157 4.66 -1.25 4.60
C GLY A 157 6.05 -1.75 4.23
N VAL A 158 6.14 -2.72 3.34
CA VAL A 158 7.43 -3.29 2.90
C VAL A 158 8.26 -2.22 2.20
N ILE A 159 9.48 -2.05 2.66
CA ILE A 159 10.42 -1.02 2.22
C ILE A 159 11.59 -1.70 1.50
N VAL A 160 11.93 -1.16 0.35
CA VAL A 160 13.19 -1.44 -0.34
C VAL A 160 14.08 -0.22 -0.22
N ARG A 161 15.27 -0.38 0.33
CA ARG A 161 16.23 0.73 0.47
C ARG A 161 17.66 0.26 0.26
N MET A 162 18.55 1.20 0.01
CA MET A 162 19.99 1.00 -0.13
C MET A 162 20.73 2.10 0.62
N LYS A 163 22.03 1.90 0.83
CA LYS A 163 22.89 2.97 1.30
C LYS A 163 22.80 4.18 0.35
N ASP A 164 22.73 5.39 0.88
CA ASP A 164 22.54 6.65 0.12
C ASP A 164 21.24 6.63 -0.72
N ASN A 165 20.14 6.19 -0.12
CA ASN A 165 18.85 5.91 -0.73
C ASN A 165 18.25 7.08 -1.54
N TYR A 166 18.57 8.34 -1.17
CA TYR A 166 18.15 9.57 -1.85
C TYR A 166 18.65 9.69 -3.31
N ARG A 167 19.63 8.86 -3.72
CA ARG A 167 20.21 8.87 -5.07
C ARG A 167 19.38 8.09 -6.09
N PHE A 168 18.42 7.32 -5.64
CA PHE A 168 17.69 6.37 -6.48
C PHE A 168 16.23 6.72 -6.59
N THR A 169 15.61 6.28 -7.69
CA THR A 169 14.17 6.40 -7.90
C THR A 169 13.53 5.03 -7.86
N TYR A 170 12.48 4.89 -7.10
CA TYR A 170 11.68 3.66 -6.98
C TYR A 170 10.36 3.82 -7.71
N SER A 171 9.92 2.78 -8.43
CA SER A 171 8.59 2.78 -9.07
C SER A 171 7.47 2.89 -8.05
N ASP A 172 7.62 2.22 -6.91
CA ASP A 172 6.80 2.33 -5.69
C ASP A 172 7.64 1.89 -4.49
N ASN A 173 7.15 2.13 -3.26
CA ASN A 173 7.77 1.67 -2.03
C ASN A 173 6.76 1.71 -0.88
N TYR A 174 7.10 1.20 0.30
CA TYR A 174 6.20 1.12 1.46
C TYR A 174 4.88 0.44 1.09
N VAL A 175 4.97 -0.69 0.42
CA VAL A 175 3.81 -1.45 -0.08
C VAL A 175 3.27 -2.41 0.96
N ASP A 176 1.97 -2.57 0.99
CA ASP A 176 1.30 -3.60 1.77
C ASP A 176 1.11 -4.83 0.87
N LEU A 177 1.48 -6.01 1.36
CA LEU A 177 1.33 -7.27 0.63
C LEU A 177 0.45 -8.22 1.42
N GLN A 178 -0.56 -8.76 0.79
CA GLN A 178 -1.38 -9.80 1.37
C GLN A 178 -0.65 -11.15 1.36
N ALA A 179 -1.10 -12.07 2.20
CA ALA A 179 -0.55 -13.43 2.21
C ALA A 179 -0.70 -14.09 0.83
N GLY A 180 0.38 -14.62 0.29
CA GLY A 180 0.45 -15.23 -1.04
C GLY A 180 0.59 -14.22 -2.19
N GLU A 181 0.66 -12.92 -1.89
CA GLU A 181 0.83 -11.88 -2.92
C GLU A 181 2.30 -11.68 -3.27
N GLN A 182 2.53 -11.29 -4.52
CA GLN A 182 3.83 -10.94 -5.05
C GLN A 182 3.77 -9.60 -5.77
N ILE A 183 4.80 -8.76 -5.57
CA ILE A 183 4.98 -7.50 -6.28
C ILE A 183 6.39 -7.38 -6.84
N THR A 184 6.54 -6.67 -7.96
CA THR A 184 7.84 -6.29 -8.48
C THR A 184 7.98 -4.78 -8.45
N LEU A 185 8.99 -4.29 -7.77
CA LEU A 185 9.37 -2.87 -7.69
C LEU A 185 10.62 -2.65 -8.54
N TYR A 186 10.69 -1.51 -9.20
CA TYR A 186 11.82 -1.15 -10.05
C TYR A 186 12.65 -0.05 -9.41
N ILE A 187 13.98 -0.19 -9.46
CA ILE A 187 14.96 0.75 -8.93
C ILE A 187 15.74 1.32 -10.11
N TYR A 188 15.71 2.63 -10.26
CA TYR A 188 16.40 3.35 -11.34
C TYR A 188 17.60 4.11 -10.80
N GLY A 189 18.67 4.17 -11.62
CA GLY A 189 19.90 4.92 -11.29
C GLY A 189 20.89 4.16 -10.40
N ALA A 190 20.60 2.93 -9.99
CA ALA A 190 21.47 2.10 -9.18
C ALA A 190 22.53 1.36 -10.02
N THR A 191 23.67 1.06 -9.40
CA THR A 191 24.73 0.18 -9.94
C THR A 191 24.78 -1.14 -9.17
N ASP A 192 25.56 -2.12 -9.67
CA ASP A 192 25.75 -3.40 -8.96
C ASP A 192 26.34 -3.21 -7.55
N LYS A 193 27.14 -2.14 -7.33
CA LYS A 193 27.68 -1.81 -6.00
C LYS A 193 26.61 -1.30 -5.05
N ASP A 194 25.66 -0.51 -5.56
CA ASP A 194 24.55 0.00 -4.77
C ASP A 194 23.62 -1.15 -4.39
N ILE A 195 23.29 -2.03 -5.35
CA ILE A 195 22.46 -3.23 -5.12
C ILE A 195 23.07 -4.18 -4.09
N ALA A 196 24.39 -4.26 -3.98
CA ALA A 196 25.03 -5.05 -2.93
C ALA A 196 24.69 -4.57 -1.50
N THR A 197 24.12 -3.38 -1.34
CA THR A 197 23.70 -2.80 -0.07
C THR A 197 22.18 -2.87 0.13
N ILE A 198 21.46 -3.57 -0.75
CA ILE A 198 19.98 -3.63 -0.70
C ILE A 198 19.49 -4.24 0.60
N GLU A 199 18.52 -3.59 1.18
CA GLU A 199 17.80 -4.06 2.34
C GLU A 199 16.31 -4.06 2.03
N VAL A 200 15.63 -5.16 2.37
CA VAL A 200 14.16 -5.24 2.30
C VAL A 200 13.66 -5.48 3.73
N THR A 201 12.89 -4.55 4.23
CA THR A 201 12.34 -4.58 5.59
C THR A 201 10.85 -4.27 5.56
N ASP A 202 10.17 -4.32 6.70
CA ASP A 202 8.75 -4.02 6.84
C ASP A 202 8.46 -3.39 8.21
N PHE A 203 7.21 -3.01 8.43
CA PHE A 203 6.78 -2.41 9.68
C PHE A 203 7.10 -3.28 10.91
N ALA A 204 7.00 -4.60 10.82
CA ALA A 204 7.30 -5.49 11.93
C ALA A 204 8.78 -5.45 12.33
N LYS A 205 9.69 -5.42 11.37
CA LYS A 205 11.14 -5.34 11.62
C LYS A 205 11.59 -3.95 12.07
N GLU A 206 10.94 -2.88 11.57
CA GLU A 206 11.27 -1.50 11.93
C GLU A 206 10.79 -1.13 13.35
N THR A 207 9.80 -1.85 13.88
CA THR A 207 9.20 -1.57 15.21
C THR A 207 9.61 -2.58 16.30
N ALA A 208 10.38 -3.60 15.96
CA ALA A 208 10.93 -4.58 16.87
C ALA A 208 12.26 -4.08 17.48
#